data_15c8c54597880838d81a143ea0511873
#
_entry.id   15c8c54597880838d81a143ea0511873
#
_cell.length_a   1.000
_cell.length_b   1.000
_cell.length_c   1.000
_cell.angle_alpha   90.00
_cell.angle_beta   90.00
_cell.angle_gamma   90.00
#
_symmetry.space_group_name_H-M   'P 1'
#
loop_
_entity.id
_entity.type
_entity.pdbx_description
1 polymer ?
#
loop_
_entity_poly.entity_id
_entity_poly.type
_entity_poly.pdbx_seq_one_letter_code
_entity_poly.pdbx_strand_id
1 'polypeptide(L)'
;MNLREMKPLDGQWLRVTDREGLVFEGLCEVEGAEYCLHAYGRAEDALNIDGWLFYAGDIQKAEVVEPGDVGLWMSRPLHRMKLNAEPFARIDAGEKTIELRLYDEKRRRIGAGDVIRFESTADETDALYAQVEGLRFFASFDELYAALPLTQCGYTPEEAATASPRDMDSYYSPEAQKQWGVVGIEITTDF
;
A
#
# COMPACT_ATOMS: atom_id res chain seq x y z
N MET A 1 -5.08 23.04 -12.63
CA MET A 1 -6.45 22.60 -12.23
C MET A 1 -6.63 22.92 -10.76
N ASN A 2 -7.78 23.41 -10.32
CA ASN A 2 -8.10 23.70 -8.92
C ASN A 2 -9.36 22.94 -8.52
N LEU A 3 -9.74 22.95 -7.23
CA LEU A 3 -10.89 22.20 -6.71
C LEU A 3 -12.18 22.41 -7.53
N ARG A 4 -12.42 23.64 -8.01
CA ARG A 4 -13.63 23.96 -8.80
C ARG A 4 -13.61 23.27 -10.17
N GLU A 5 -12.44 23.08 -10.74
CA GLU A 5 -12.25 22.38 -12.02
C GLU A 5 -12.22 20.87 -11.82
N MET A 6 -11.72 20.38 -10.68
CA MET A 6 -11.64 18.96 -10.33
C MET A 6 -13.00 18.40 -9.88
N LYS A 7 -13.80 19.17 -9.11
CA LYS A 7 -15.03 18.69 -8.50
C LYS A 7 -16.04 18.02 -9.45
N PRO A 8 -16.19 18.43 -10.72
CA PRO A 8 -17.04 17.72 -11.68
C PRO A 8 -16.52 16.33 -12.07
N LEU A 9 -15.25 16.02 -11.75
CA LEU A 9 -14.62 14.74 -12.04
C LEU A 9 -14.80 13.71 -10.91
N ASP A 10 -15.29 14.17 -9.75
CA ASP A 10 -15.56 13.31 -8.59
C ASP A 10 -16.61 12.24 -8.93
N GLY A 11 -16.29 11.00 -8.62
CA GLY A 11 -17.14 9.85 -8.96
C GLY A 11 -17.16 9.47 -10.45
N GLN A 12 -16.35 10.11 -11.29
CA GLN A 12 -16.21 9.73 -12.71
C GLN A 12 -15.07 8.72 -12.88
N TRP A 13 -15.19 7.87 -13.90
CA TRP A 13 -14.08 7.03 -14.34
C TRP A 13 -13.16 7.86 -15.23
N LEU A 14 -11.89 8.01 -14.82
CA LEU A 14 -10.92 8.85 -15.50
C LEU A 14 -9.75 8.05 -16.07
N ARG A 15 -9.24 8.55 -17.19
CA ARG A 15 -7.89 8.26 -17.67
C ARG A 15 -7.04 9.50 -17.44
N VAL A 16 -6.02 9.37 -16.58
CA VAL A 16 -5.06 10.44 -16.30
C VAL A 16 -3.71 10.07 -16.91
N THR A 17 -3.13 10.98 -17.66
CA THR A 17 -1.76 10.89 -18.14
C THR A 17 -0.92 11.88 -17.35
N ASP A 18 0.14 11.42 -16.71
CA ASP A 18 1.06 12.28 -15.97
C ASP A 18 2.07 12.94 -16.92
N ARG A 19 2.96 13.79 -16.39
CA ARG A 19 3.98 14.51 -17.18
C ARG A 19 5.07 13.60 -17.73
N GLU A 20 5.22 12.40 -17.19
CA GLU A 20 6.17 11.39 -17.66
C GLU A 20 5.55 10.53 -18.77
N GLY A 21 4.27 10.72 -19.06
CA GLY A 21 3.53 10.00 -20.09
C GLY A 21 2.94 8.68 -19.60
N LEU A 22 2.99 8.41 -18.28
CA LEU A 22 2.33 7.25 -17.69
C LEU A 22 0.82 7.46 -17.66
N VAL A 23 0.07 6.41 -17.93
CA VAL A 23 -1.38 6.43 -18.04
C VAL A 23 -1.99 5.65 -16.87
N PHE A 24 -2.93 6.28 -16.20
CA PHE A 24 -3.67 5.71 -15.06
C PHE A 24 -5.15 5.79 -15.37
N GLU A 25 -5.88 4.73 -15.08
CA GLU A 25 -7.34 4.69 -15.25
C GLU A 25 -7.98 4.18 -13.97
N GLY A 26 -9.09 4.78 -13.56
CA GLY A 26 -9.80 4.35 -12.37
C GLY A 26 -10.92 5.30 -11.97
N LEU A 27 -11.62 4.94 -10.90
CA LEU A 27 -12.62 5.79 -10.28
C LEU A 27 -11.93 6.98 -9.60
N CYS A 28 -12.38 8.18 -9.92
CA CYS A 28 -11.82 9.40 -9.36
C CYS A 28 -12.51 9.78 -8.05
N GLU A 29 -11.72 10.06 -7.03
CA GLU A 29 -12.11 10.80 -5.83
C GLU A 29 -11.38 12.14 -5.80
N VAL A 30 -12.08 13.22 -5.51
CA VAL A 30 -11.45 14.55 -5.43
C VAL A 30 -11.10 14.86 -3.99
N GLU A 31 -9.79 14.96 -3.73
CA GLU A 31 -9.25 15.26 -2.42
C GLU A 31 -8.97 16.77 -2.28
N GLY A 32 -9.58 17.40 -1.27
CA GLY A 32 -9.37 18.81 -1.00
C GLY A 32 -8.01 19.11 -0.36
N ALA A 33 -7.49 20.33 -0.58
CA ALA A 33 -6.19 20.79 -0.10
C ALA A 33 -5.99 20.62 1.42
N GLU A 34 -7.05 20.79 2.23
CA GLU A 34 -6.98 20.60 3.69
C GLU A 34 -6.71 19.13 4.05
N TYR A 35 -7.39 18.20 3.38
CA TYR A 35 -7.16 16.77 3.57
C TYR A 35 -5.77 16.38 3.07
N CYS A 36 -5.37 16.84 1.88
CA CYS A 36 -4.04 16.56 1.32
C CYS A 36 -2.92 17.11 2.21
N LEU A 37 -3.09 18.29 2.82
CA LEU A 37 -2.13 18.81 3.77
C LEU A 37 -1.97 17.91 5.00
N HIS A 38 -3.08 17.42 5.54
CA HIS A 38 -3.10 16.58 6.74
C HIS A 38 -2.56 15.17 6.47
N ALA A 39 -2.96 14.59 5.36
CA ALA A 39 -2.64 13.21 5.01
C ALA A 39 -1.26 13.05 4.33
N TYR A 40 -0.85 14.05 3.53
CA TYR A 40 0.30 13.95 2.62
C TYR A 40 1.28 15.13 2.72
N GLY A 41 0.98 16.14 3.56
CA GLY A 41 1.87 17.30 3.78
C GLY A 41 1.86 18.33 2.65
N ARG A 42 0.91 18.24 1.70
CA ARG A 42 0.82 19.15 0.55
C ARG A 42 -0.55 19.83 0.49
N ALA A 43 -0.58 21.15 0.66
CA ALA A 43 -1.79 21.97 0.69
C ALA A 43 -2.29 22.30 -0.73
N GLU A 44 -2.59 21.28 -1.51
CA GLU A 44 -3.12 21.39 -2.88
C GLU A 44 -4.24 20.37 -3.08
N ASP A 45 -5.26 20.73 -3.89
CA ASP A 45 -6.29 19.78 -4.30
C ASP A 45 -5.69 18.71 -5.21
N ALA A 46 -6.17 17.47 -5.11
CA ALA A 46 -5.69 16.35 -5.90
C ALA A 46 -6.84 15.52 -6.47
N LEU A 47 -6.57 14.85 -7.60
CA LEU A 47 -7.36 13.71 -8.06
C LEU A 47 -6.74 12.44 -7.46
N ASN A 48 -7.54 11.66 -6.79
CA ASN A 48 -7.19 10.31 -6.35
C ASN A 48 -7.82 9.32 -7.32
N ILE A 49 -6.98 8.60 -8.06
CA ILE A 49 -7.40 7.56 -9.00
C ILE A 49 -6.95 6.22 -8.41
N ASP A 50 -7.85 5.50 -7.79
CA ASP A 50 -7.58 4.19 -7.16
C ASP A 50 -6.33 4.21 -6.24
N GLY A 51 -6.18 5.28 -5.44
CA GLY A 51 -5.05 5.46 -4.52
C GLY A 51 -3.85 6.22 -5.09
N TRP A 52 -3.84 6.53 -6.39
CA TRP A 52 -2.84 7.41 -6.99
C TRP A 52 -3.27 8.87 -6.89
N LEU A 53 -2.43 9.70 -6.27
CA LEU A 53 -2.68 11.13 -6.11
C LEU A 53 -2.00 11.93 -7.22
N PHE A 54 -2.80 12.70 -7.94
CA PHE A 54 -2.36 13.60 -8.99
C PHE A 54 -2.70 15.03 -8.61
N TYR A 55 -1.69 15.82 -8.30
CA TYR A 55 -1.85 17.26 -8.15
C TYR A 55 -1.90 17.92 -9.53
N ALA A 56 -2.46 19.11 -9.61
CA ALA A 56 -2.61 19.81 -10.89
C ALA A 56 -1.31 19.92 -11.70
N GLY A 57 -0.18 20.07 -10.99
CA GLY A 57 1.16 20.14 -11.59
C GLY A 57 1.64 18.82 -12.20
N ASP A 58 1.10 17.69 -11.77
CA ASP A 58 1.55 16.36 -12.19
C ASP A 58 0.76 15.85 -13.40
N ILE A 59 -0.39 16.47 -13.69
CA ILE A 59 -1.31 16.04 -14.75
C ILE A 59 -0.93 16.69 -16.06
N GLN A 60 -0.66 15.88 -17.10
CA GLN A 60 -0.56 16.30 -18.49
C GLN A 60 -1.95 16.32 -19.13
N LYS A 61 -2.76 15.29 -18.90
CA LYS A 61 -4.09 15.11 -19.46
C LYS A 61 -4.99 14.33 -18.51
N ALA A 62 -6.25 14.72 -18.40
CA ALA A 62 -7.29 13.96 -17.71
C ALA A 62 -8.54 13.90 -18.60
N GLU A 63 -9.09 12.72 -18.78
CA GLU A 63 -10.27 12.45 -19.62
C GLU A 63 -11.26 11.60 -18.85
N VAL A 64 -12.56 11.94 -18.94
CA VAL A 64 -13.62 11.02 -18.51
C VAL A 64 -13.72 9.92 -19.57
N VAL A 65 -13.66 8.67 -19.12
CA VAL A 65 -13.76 7.50 -19.99
C VAL A 65 -14.85 6.56 -19.47
N GLU A 66 -15.42 5.76 -20.36
CA GLU A 66 -16.25 4.66 -19.91
C GLU A 66 -15.37 3.57 -19.31
N PRO A 67 -15.80 2.89 -18.23
CA PRO A 67 -15.08 1.75 -17.70
C PRO A 67 -14.93 0.70 -18.82
N GLY A 68 -13.77 0.64 -19.43
CA GLY A 68 -13.46 -0.39 -20.42
C GLY A 68 -13.12 -1.72 -19.72
N ASP A 69 -12.92 -2.77 -20.53
CA ASP A 69 -12.25 -4.01 -20.07
C ASP A 69 -10.76 -3.75 -19.76
N VAL A 70 -10.50 -2.75 -18.93
CA VAL A 70 -9.19 -2.53 -18.34
C VAL A 70 -8.99 -3.71 -17.41
N GLY A 71 -7.93 -4.45 -17.60
CA GLY A 71 -7.68 -5.67 -16.86
C GLY A 71 -7.96 -5.45 -15.37
N LEU A 72 -8.71 -6.35 -14.77
CA LEU A 72 -9.25 -6.32 -13.39
C LEU A 72 -8.26 -5.85 -12.29
N TRP A 73 -6.96 -5.81 -12.59
CA TRP A 73 -5.92 -5.38 -11.67
C TRP A 73 -5.77 -3.85 -11.53
N MET A 74 -6.20 -3.03 -12.53
CA MET A 74 -6.14 -1.56 -12.45
C MET A 74 -7.32 -0.94 -11.67
N SER A 75 -8.35 -1.70 -11.34
CA SER A 75 -9.49 -1.27 -10.53
C SER A 75 -9.38 -1.68 -9.05
N ARG A 76 -8.22 -2.17 -8.63
CA ARG A 76 -8.02 -2.64 -7.26
C ARG A 76 -7.47 -1.53 -6.38
N PRO A 77 -7.94 -1.40 -5.12
CA PRO A 77 -7.39 -0.44 -4.19
C PRO A 77 -5.87 -0.56 -4.07
N LEU A 78 -5.17 0.58 -4.15
CA LEU A 78 -3.73 0.66 -4.00
C LEU A 78 -3.38 1.19 -2.61
N HIS A 79 -2.62 0.39 -1.86
CA HIS A 79 -2.12 0.74 -0.55
C HIS A 79 -0.63 1.07 -0.62
N ARG A 80 -0.18 2.06 0.15
CA ARG A 80 1.25 2.43 0.21
C ARG A 80 1.84 2.05 1.55
N MET A 81 3.01 1.40 1.52
CA MET A 81 3.76 1.02 2.71
C MET A 81 5.25 1.30 2.51
N LYS A 82 5.90 1.83 3.55
CA LYS A 82 7.36 1.96 3.58
C LYS A 82 7.98 0.70 4.17
N LEU A 83 9.11 0.28 3.60
CA LEU A 83 9.92 -0.84 4.05
C LEU A 83 11.37 -0.43 4.19
N ASN A 84 12.05 -0.98 5.20
CA ASN A 84 13.50 -0.92 5.26
C ASN A 84 14.12 -1.71 4.10
N ALA A 85 15.37 -1.40 3.77
CA ALA A 85 16.06 -1.96 2.61
C ALA A 85 16.06 -3.49 2.57
N GLU A 86 16.29 -4.15 3.72
CA GLU A 86 16.37 -5.60 3.78
C GLU A 86 15.02 -6.29 3.49
N PRO A 87 13.91 -6.01 4.21
CA PRO A 87 12.62 -6.61 3.86
C PRO A 87 12.13 -6.21 2.46
N PHE A 88 12.48 -5.03 1.95
CA PHE A 88 12.20 -4.64 0.58
C PHE A 88 12.89 -5.57 -0.42
N ALA A 89 14.20 -5.78 -0.29
CA ALA A 89 14.98 -6.65 -1.16
C ALA A 89 14.49 -8.12 -1.11
N ARG A 90 14.06 -8.59 0.06
CA ARG A 90 13.53 -9.96 0.21
C ARG A 90 12.18 -10.15 -0.47
N ILE A 91 11.32 -9.12 -0.49
CA ILE A 91 10.05 -9.17 -1.27
C ILE A 91 10.37 -9.15 -2.75
N ASP A 92 11.27 -8.27 -3.20
CA ASP A 92 11.70 -8.16 -4.60
C ASP A 92 12.29 -9.48 -5.12
N ALA A 93 13.04 -10.18 -4.27
CA ALA A 93 13.60 -11.51 -4.57
C ALA A 93 12.58 -12.67 -4.47
N GLY A 94 11.34 -12.42 -4.03
CA GLY A 94 10.34 -13.46 -3.78
C GLY A 94 10.59 -14.33 -2.54
N GLU A 95 11.58 -13.96 -1.72
CA GLU A 95 11.94 -14.69 -0.49
C GLU A 95 10.99 -14.39 0.67
N LYS A 96 10.38 -13.20 0.66
CA LYS A 96 9.40 -12.76 1.66
C LYS A 96 8.03 -12.62 1.00
N THR A 97 7.12 -13.52 1.36
CA THR A 97 5.75 -13.57 0.82
C THR A 97 4.68 -13.21 1.87
N ILE A 98 5.08 -12.93 3.11
CA ILE A 98 4.18 -12.48 4.17
C ILE A 98 4.77 -11.23 4.82
N GLU A 99 4.05 -10.10 4.70
CA GLU A 99 4.39 -8.85 5.37
C GLU A 99 3.69 -8.76 6.73
N LEU A 100 4.44 -8.37 7.77
CA LEU A 100 3.95 -8.31 9.15
C LEU A 100 3.66 -6.88 9.59
N ARG A 101 2.42 -6.62 10.04
CA ARG A 101 1.98 -5.27 10.44
C ARG A 101 1.05 -5.30 11.67
N LEU A 102 0.90 -4.14 12.33
CA LEU A 102 -0.27 -3.91 13.18
C LEU A 102 -1.54 -3.92 12.33
N TYR A 103 -2.63 -4.44 12.86
CA TYR A 103 -3.94 -4.39 12.22
C TYR A 103 -4.66 -3.08 12.57
N ASP A 104 -3.98 -1.95 12.32
CA ASP A 104 -4.45 -0.58 12.55
C ASP A 104 -5.50 -0.14 11.51
N GLU A 105 -6.00 1.09 11.63
CA GLU A 105 -7.03 1.63 10.74
C GLU A 105 -6.64 1.63 9.25
N LYS A 106 -5.34 1.79 8.95
CA LYS A 106 -4.86 1.75 7.56
C LYS A 106 -4.92 0.31 7.02
N ARG A 107 -4.47 -0.67 7.82
CA ARG A 107 -4.40 -2.07 7.40
C ARG A 107 -5.77 -2.74 7.39
N ARG A 108 -6.75 -2.21 8.13
CA ARG A 108 -8.16 -2.67 8.08
C ARG A 108 -8.85 -2.40 6.75
N ARG A 109 -8.28 -1.54 5.92
CA ARG A 109 -8.80 -1.23 4.57
C ARG A 109 -8.28 -2.19 3.52
N ILE A 110 -7.28 -3.00 3.83
CA ILE A 110 -6.65 -3.93 2.90
C ILE A 110 -7.50 -5.18 2.77
N GLY A 111 -7.78 -5.58 1.55
CA GLY A 111 -8.50 -6.80 1.20
C GLY A 111 -7.70 -7.73 0.28
N ALA A 112 -8.11 -8.98 0.20
CA ALA A 112 -7.56 -9.89 -0.80
C ALA A 112 -7.88 -9.38 -2.22
N GLY A 113 -6.88 -9.38 -3.07
CA GLY A 113 -6.96 -8.82 -4.42
C GLY A 113 -6.46 -7.38 -4.54
N ASP A 114 -6.32 -6.64 -3.44
CA ASP A 114 -5.74 -5.30 -3.46
C ASP A 114 -4.27 -5.32 -3.86
N VAL A 115 -3.74 -4.16 -4.23
CA VAL A 115 -2.32 -3.98 -4.55
C VAL A 115 -1.65 -3.14 -3.48
N ILE A 116 -0.45 -3.53 -3.08
CA ILE A 116 0.40 -2.75 -2.20
C ILE A 116 1.61 -2.26 -3.00
N ARG A 117 1.82 -0.94 -2.96
CA ARG A 117 3.08 -0.34 -3.38
C ARG A 117 3.99 -0.22 -2.17
N PHE A 118 5.07 -0.96 -2.17
CA PHE A 118 6.13 -0.83 -1.19
C PHE A 118 7.18 0.16 -1.67
N GLU A 119 7.54 1.09 -0.79
CA GLU A 119 8.55 2.12 -1.02
C GLU A 119 9.74 1.86 -0.11
N SER A 120 10.94 1.83 -0.68
CA SER A 120 12.16 1.66 0.11
C SER A 120 12.45 2.90 0.96
N THR A 121 12.82 2.71 2.24
CA THR A 121 13.29 3.82 3.08
C THR A 121 14.74 4.19 2.79
N ALA A 122 15.49 3.34 2.07
CA ALA A 122 16.87 3.59 1.69
C ALA A 122 16.98 4.42 0.41
N ASP A 123 16.04 4.23 -0.53
CA ASP A 123 15.92 5.01 -1.75
C ASP A 123 14.44 5.24 -2.06
N GLU A 124 13.97 6.48 -1.93
CA GLU A 124 12.56 6.82 -2.14
C GLU A 124 12.11 6.68 -3.61
N THR A 125 13.04 6.52 -4.54
CA THR A 125 12.74 6.23 -5.94
C THR A 125 12.47 4.75 -6.19
N ASP A 126 12.94 3.87 -5.29
CA ASP A 126 12.71 2.44 -5.39
C ASP A 126 11.33 2.06 -4.85
N ALA A 127 10.52 1.47 -5.72
CA ALA A 127 9.21 0.94 -5.37
C ALA A 127 8.95 -0.38 -6.07
N LEU A 128 8.29 -1.30 -5.38
CA LEU A 128 7.78 -2.54 -5.95
C LEU A 128 6.28 -2.68 -5.66
N TYR A 129 5.61 -3.46 -6.48
CA TYR A 129 4.18 -3.73 -6.33
C TYR A 129 3.97 -5.20 -5.98
N ALA A 130 3.03 -5.45 -5.09
CA ALA A 130 2.63 -6.80 -4.73
C ALA A 130 1.10 -6.86 -4.61
N GLN A 131 0.52 -7.95 -5.08
CA GLN A 131 -0.89 -8.23 -4.88
C GLN A 131 -1.10 -8.93 -3.54
N VAL A 132 -2.16 -8.56 -2.83
CA VAL A 132 -2.60 -9.22 -1.60
C VAL A 132 -3.35 -10.50 -1.97
N GLU A 133 -2.81 -11.65 -1.57
CA GLU A 133 -3.47 -12.94 -1.74
C GLU A 133 -4.40 -13.27 -0.56
N GLY A 134 -4.00 -12.87 0.66
CA GLY A 134 -4.76 -13.14 1.86
C GLY A 134 -4.29 -12.34 3.08
N LEU A 135 -5.08 -12.45 4.14
CA LEU A 135 -4.82 -11.76 5.41
C LEU A 135 -5.02 -12.74 6.56
N ARG A 136 -4.06 -12.83 7.46
CA ARG A 136 -4.14 -13.64 8.68
C ARG A 136 -4.05 -12.75 9.90
N PHE A 137 -5.08 -12.79 10.73
CA PHE A 137 -5.24 -11.93 11.90
C PHE A 137 -4.90 -12.66 13.19
N PHE A 138 -4.19 -11.98 14.08
CA PHE A 138 -3.78 -12.50 15.38
C PHE A 138 -3.92 -11.43 16.45
N ALA A 139 -4.06 -11.85 17.71
CA ALA A 139 -4.13 -10.90 18.82
C ALA A 139 -2.76 -10.31 19.17
N SER A 140 -1.66 -11.02 18.86
CA SER A 140 -0.30 -10.59 19.17
C SER A 140 0.72 -11.20 18.20
N PHE A 141 1.95 -10.67 18.23
CA PHE A 141 3.05 -11.31 17.52
C PHE A 141 3.44 -12.66 18.11
N ASP A 142 3.18 -12.93 19.39
CA ASP A 142 3.38 -14.27 19.96
C ASP A 142 2.53 -15.33 19.24
N GLU A 143 1.25 -15.04 19.02
CA GLU A 143 0.36 -15.94 18.27
C GLU A 143 0.77 -16.04 16.79
N LEU A 144 1.13 -14.91 16.17
CA LEU A 144 1.53 -14.85 14.76
C LEU A 144 2.79 -15.70 14.52
N TYR A 145 3.83 -15.55 15.36
CA TYR A 145 5.08 -16.30 15.22
C TYR A 145 4.90 -17.80 15.46
N ALA A 146 3.94 -18.17 16.32
CA ALA A 146 3.61 -19.58 16.53
C ALA A 146 2.85 -20.21 15.36
N ALA A 147 2.15 -19.40 14.56
CA ALA A 147 1.23 -19.85 13.51
C ALA A 147 1.80 -19.76 12.09
N LEU A 148 2.68 -18.78 11.82
CA LEU A 148 3.19 -18.54 10.48
C LEU A 148 4.58 -19.12 10.25
N PRO A 149 4.89 -19.60 9.03
CA PRO A 149 6.25 -19.97 8.66
C PRO A 149 7.12 -18.72 8.56
N LEU A 150 7.99 -18.50 9.54
CA LEU A 150 8.81 -17.28 9.65
C LEU A 150 9.73 -17.07 8.45
N THR A 151 10.11 -18.14 7.74
CA THR A 151 10.86 -18.02 6.49
C THR A 151 10.09 -17.28 5.41
N GLN A 152 8.77 -17.42 5.34
CA GLN A 152 7.93 -16.63 4.45
C GLN A 152 7.74 -15.18 4.93
N CYS A 153 7.97 -14.94 6.22
CA CYS A 153 7.92 -13.59 6.80
C CYS A 153 9.24 -12.81 6.60
N GLY A 154 10.22 -13.40 5.91
CA GLY A 154 11.49 -12.78 5.58
C GLY A 154 12.62 -13.11 6.55
N TYR A 155 12.54 -14.20 7.30
CA TYR A 155 13.64 -14.74 8.10
C TYR A 155 14.38 -15.82 7.31
N THR A 156 15.70 -15.87 7.43
CA THR A 156 16.44 -17.06 6.99
C THR A 156 16.10 -18.24 7.89
N PRO A 157 16.36 -19.50 7.50
CA PRO A 157 16.15 -20.66 8.38
C PRO A 157 16.90 -20.56 9.71
N GLU A 158 18.10 -19.98 9.70
CA GLU A 158 18.93 -19.76 10.89
C GLU A 158 18.32 -18.69 11.80
N GLU A 159 17.87 -17.57 11.22
CA GLU A 159 17.19 -16.50 11.95
C GLU A 159 15.85 -16.99 12.52
N ALA A 160 15.07 -17.73 11.74
CA ALA A 160 13.78 -18.27 12.18
C ALA A 160 13.91 -19.21 13.39
N ALA A 161 15.03 -19.93 13.51
CA ALA A 161 15.28 -20.83 14.64
C ALA A 161 15.50 -20.08 15.97
N THR A 162 15.88 -18.80 15.92
CA THR A 162 16.18 -17.96 17.09
C THR A 162 15.28 -16.72 17.20
N ALA A 163 14.42 -16.51 16.20
CA ALA A 163 13.53 -15.35 16.17
C ALA A 163 12.58 -15.29 17.38
N SER A 164 12.39 -14.09 17.86
CA SER A 164 11.52 -13.82 18.99
C SER A 164 10.40 -12.84 18.60
N PRO A 165 9.14 -13.03 19.02
CA PRO A 165 8.10 -12.03 18.85
C PRO A 165 8.48 -10.65 19.44
N ARG A 166 9.41 -10.63 20.40
CA ARG A 166 9.95 -9.39 21.00
C ARG A 166 10.81 -8.57 20.04
N ASP A 167 11.29 -9.15 18.96
CA ASP A 167 12.02 -8.42 17.93
C ASP A 167 11.14 -7.34 17.30
N MET A 168 9.81 -7.57 17.31
CA MET A 168 8.81 -6.62 16.81
C MET A 168 8.54 -5.45 17.76
N ASP A 169 8.99 -5.50 19.00
CA ASP A 169 8.82 -4.40 19.98
C ASP A 169 9.64 -3.16 19.59
N SER A 170 10.68 -3.34 18.77
CA SER A 170 11.46 -2.24 18.19
C SER A 170 10.66 -1.43 17.13
N TYR A 171 9.64 -2.02 16.53
CA TYR A 171 8.79 -1.40 15.52
C TYR A 171 7.43 -0.98 16.08
N TYR A 172 6.89 -1.75 17.02
CA TYR A 172 5.54 -1.58 17.56
C TYR A 172 5.53 -1.78 19.07
N SER A 173 5.09 -0.77 19.82
CA SER A 173 5.02 -0.91 21.26
C SER A 173 4.02 -2.02 21.69
N PRO A 174 4.23 -2.68 22.84
CA PRO A 174 3.30 -3.69 23.35
C PRO A 174 1.86 -3.17 23.53
N GLU A 175 1.71 -1.88 23.88
CA GLU A 175 0.40 -1.24 24.01
C GLU A 175 -0.30 -1.13 22.65
N ALA A 176 0.44 -0.75 21.59
CA ALA A 176 -0.09 -0.67 20.24
C ALA A 176 -0.49 -2.06 19.71
N GLN A 177 0.34 -3.08 19.96
CA GLN A 177 0.02 -4.47 19.62
C GLN A 177 -1.29 -4.92 20.30
N LYS A 178 -1.43 -4.64 21.59
CA LYS A 178 -2.64 -4.98 22.37
C LYS A 178 -3.88 -4.21 21.88
N GLN A 179 -3.72 -2.95 21.47
CA GLN A 179 -4.82 -2.11 21.00
C GLN A 179 -5.35 -2.57 19.64
N TRP A 180 -4.46 -2.90 18.72
CA TRP A 180 -4.81 -3.12 17.31
C TRP A 180 -4.84 -4.58 16.89
N GLY A 181 -4.10 -5.45 17.59
CA GLY A 181 -3.75 -6.77 17.08
C GLY A 181 -2.74 -6.66 15.94
N VAL A 182 -2.45 -7.78 15.31
CA VAL A 182 -1.45 -7.87 14.23
C VAL A 182 -1.99 -8.64 13.05
N VAL A 183 -1.40 -8.42 11.88
CA VAL A 183 -1.78 -9.07 10.63
C VAL A 183 -0.56 -9.53 9.86
N GLY A 184 -0.60 -10.76 9.37
CA GLY A 184 0.24 -11.27 8.31
C GLY A 184 -0.48 -11.06 6.97
N ILE A 185 0.11 -10.26 6.08
CA ILE A 185 -0.41 -9.97 4.75
C ILE A 185 0.30 -10.87 3.77
N GLU A 186 -0.42 -11.85 3.21
CA GLU A 186 0.10 -12.74 2.18
C GLU A 186 0.13 -11.99 0.84
N ILE A 187 1.29 -11.97 0.19
CA ILE A 187 1.54 -11.16 -1.01
C ILE A 187 2.27 -11.96 -2.09
N THR A 188 2.02 -11.59 -3.35
CA THR A 188 2.81 -12.04 -4.50
C THR A 188 3.23 -10.86 -5.35
N THR A 189 4.42 -10.95 -5.94
CA THR A 189 4.93 -10.00 -6.95
C THR A 189 4.68 -10.51 -8.38
N ASP A 190 4.22 -11.75 -8.50
CA ASP A 190 3.88 -12.40 -9.77
C ASP A 190 2.39 -12.24 -10.06
N PHE A 191 2.01 -11.11 -10.74
CA PHE A 191 0.62 -10.85 -11.11
C PHE A 191 0.50 -9.95 -12.35
#